data_0696a6eae65d584eb9b1e921f82f1908
#
_entry.id   0696a6eae65d584eb9b1e921f82f1908
#
_cell.length_a   1.000
_cell.length_b   1.000
_cell.length_c   1.000
_cell.angle_alpha   90.00
_cell.angle_beta   90.00
_cell.angle_gamma   90.00
#
_symmetry.space_group_name_H-M   'P 1'
#
loop_
_entity.id
_entity.type
_entity.pdbx_description
1 polymer ?
#
loop_
_entity_poly.entity_id
_entity_poly.type
_entity_poly.pdbx_seq_one_letter_code
_entity_poly.pdbx_strand_id
1 'polypeptide(L)'
;VTRWGFLAAALLVIAGCAQPTPRYVVGDPYRMGGIWSYPKEDYALSETGLAEVMAVPALGGLTANGEALTAKGLTASHRTLQLPAIIRVTNLENGRSMLLRVNDRGPEKPGRILGVSPRAGALLGMAPGRAAQVALAVDAENSRAAAEGLTGQAPPPIAIAAAPRAAVMREDLAPLPGTREAPLREVQPLPTAAAVQEVAAPARTAITALPEAVTQGVPRPGRLFVDAGQFFRRDSAERVAARLPGARINQQGSGRSAVFRVALGPFADVAGADLALERTLASGVSGARIIVE
;
A
#
# COMPACT_ATOMS: atom_id res chain seq x y z
N VAL A 1 28.37 11.16 71.27
CA VAL A 1 27.15 11.57 70.53
C VAL A 1 27.47 11.51 69.09
N THR A 2 27.07 10.41 68.44
CA THR A 2 27.37 10.03 67.00
C THR A 2 26.22 10.46 66.12
N ARG A 3 26.47 11.39 65.20
CA ARG A 3 25.48 11.79 64.17
C ARG A 3 25.71 10.93 62.94
N TRP A 4 24.83 9.99 62.71
CA TRP A 4 24.76 9.25 61.45
C TRP A 4 23.92 10.05 60.41
N GLY A 5 24.60 10.54 59.38
CA GLY A 5 23.96 11.14 58.23
C GLY A 5 23.47 10.05 57.29
N PHE A 6 22.15 9.98 57.07
CA PHE A 6 21.55 9.16 56.01
C PHE A 6 21.73 9.88 54.68
N LEU A 7 22.64 9.38 53.87
CA LEU A 7 22.73 9.69 52.44
C LEU A 7 21.67 8.85 51.72
N ALA A 8 20.50 9.45 51.50
CA ALA A 8 19.50 8.89 50.60
C ALA A 8 19.95 9.12 49.15
N ALA A 9 20.53 8.12 48.53
CA ALA A 9 20.81 8.10 47.08
C ALA A 9 19.49 7.96 46.35
N ALA A 10 18.94 9.06 45.83
CA ALA A 10 17.81 9.06 44.92
C ALA A 10 18.27 8.49 43.56
N LEU A 11 17.99 7.22 43.32
CA LEU A 11 18.14 6.59 42.01
C LEU A 11 17.05 7.16 41.10
N LEU A 12 17.37 8.20 40.34
CA LEU A 12 16.52 8.68 39.24
C LEU A 12 16.55 7.60 38.12
N VAL A 13 15.56 6.73 38.14
CA VAL A 13 15.30 5.85 36.99
C VAL A 13 14.76 6.74 35.87
N ILE A 14 15.64 7.17 34.97
CA ILE A 14 15.26 7.80 33.72
C ILE A 14 14.69 6.66 32.86
N ALA A 15 13.37 6.42 33.00
CA ALA A 15 12.63 5.64 32.04
C ALA A 15 12.64 6.44 30.74
N GLY A 16 13.65 6.24 29.92
CA GLY A 16 13.70 6.75 28.58
C GLY A 16 12.49 6.16 27.83
N CYS A 17 11.46 6.97 27.59
CA CYS A 17 10.40 6.63 26.67
C CYS A 17 11.06 6.41 25.31
N ALA A 18 11.39 5.16 24.99
CA ALA A 18 11.81 4.79 23.65
C ALA A 18 10.70 5.22 22.70
N GLN A 19 10.94 6.25 21.92
CA GLN A 19 9.99 6.64 20.88
C GLN A 19 9.90 5.48 19.92
N PRO A 20 8.68 4.98 19.60
CA PRO A 20 8.53 3.91 18.66
C PRO A 20 9.10 4.35 17.33
N THR A 21 10.02 3.55 16.80
CA THR A 21 10.63 3.80 15.49
C THR A 21 9.65 3.43 14.38
N PRO A 22 9.51 4.28 13.37
CA PRO A 22 8.73 3.96 12.19
C PRO A 22 9.18 2.64 11.57
N ARG A 23 8.23 1.82 11.13
CA ARG A 23 8.50 0.50 10.54
C ARG A 23 7.70 0.28 9.26
N TYR A 24 8.19 -0.63 8.43
CA TYR A 24 7.43 -1.14 7.31
C TYR A 24 6.37 -2.14 7.79
N VAL A 25 5.11 -1.97 7.37
CA VAL A 25 3.99 -2.80 7.82
C VAL A 25 3.08 -3.12 6.64
N VAL A 26 2.86 -4.39 6.37
CA VAL A 26 1.72 -4.84 5.55
C VAL A 26 0.52 -5.11 6.47
N GLY A 27 0.75 -5.88 7.52
CA GLY A 27 -0.22 -6.19 8.57
C GLY A 27 -1.17 -7.31 8.23
N ASP A 28 -1.85 -7.80 9.26
CA ASP A 28 -2.85 -8.86 9.17
C ASP A 28 -4.23 -8.31 8.79
N PRO A 29 -5.16 -9.16 8.33
CA PRO A 29 -6.55 -8.77 8.16
C PRO A 29 -7.14 -8.19 9.45
N TYR A 30 -7.85 -7.09 9.34
CA TYR A 30 -8.45 -6.41 10.49
C TYR A 30 -9.85 -5.89 10.17
N ARG A 31 -10.63 -5.58 11.20
CA ARG A 31 -11.97 -5.01 11.06
C ARG A 31 -12.00 -3.58 11.57
N MET A 32 -12.51 -2.65 10.75
CA MET A 32 -12.65 -1.24 11.08
C MET A 32 -13.96 -0.69 10.48
N GLY A 33 -14.75 0.03 11.28
CA GLY A 33 -16.06 0.55 10.84
C GLY A 33 -17.02 -0.56 10.36
N GLY A 34 -16.94 -1.75 10.96
CA GLY A 34 -17.76 -2.89 10.57
C GLY A 34 -17.31 -3.66 9.34
N ILE A 35 -16.28 -3.19 8.62
CA ILE A 35 -15.80 -3.75 7.37
C ILE A 35 -14.45 -4.45 7.58
N TRP A 36 -14.31 -5.67 7.05
CA TRP A 36 -13.05 -6.38 6.97
C TRP A 36 -12.13 -5.74 5.92
N SER A 37 -10.87 -5.55 6.28
CA SER A 37 -9.81 -5.05 5.41
C SER A 37 -8.69 -6.07 5.35
N TYR A 38 -8.19 -6.32 4.14
CA TYR A 38 -7.13 -7.31 3.87
C TYR A 38 -5.91 -6.59 3.32
N PRO A 39 -4.98 -6.13 4.17
CA PRO A 39 -3.78 -5.47 3.74
C PRO A 39 -2.93 -6.34 2.82
N LYS A 40 -2.35 -5.73 1.80
CA LYS A 40 -1.43 -6.38 0.87
C LYS A 40 -0.47 -5.35 0.29
N GLU A 41 0.66 -5.82 -0.20
CA GLU A 41 1.50 -4.99 -1.06
C GLU A 41 0.82 -4.79 -2.41
N ASP A 42 0.62 -3.54 -2.79
CA ASP A 42 0.02 -3.20 -4.07
C ASP A 42 0.64 -1.91 -4.63
N TYR A 43 1.67 -2.08 -5.43
CA TYR A 43 2.38 -0.97 -6.06
C TYR A 43 1.73 -0.50 -7.37
N ALA A 44 0.68 -1.17 -7.82
CA ALA A 44 -0.06 -0.84 -9.04
C ALA A 44 -1.45 -0.28 -8.74
N LEU A 45 -1.83 -0.11 -7.46
CA LEU A 45 -3.16 0.36 -7.09
C LEU A 45 -3.44 1.72 -7.72
N SER A 46 -4.56 1.79 -8.42
CA SER A 46 -5.15 3.02 -8.93
C SER A 46 -6.67 2.90 -8.78
N GLU A 47 -7.27 3.84 -8.06
CA GLU A 47 -8.71 3.83 -7.82
C GLU A 47 -9.30 5.23 -7.66
N THR A 48 -10.61 5.33 -7.83
CA THR A 48 -11.39 6.54 -7.61
C THR A 48 -12.39 6.31 -6.49
N GLY A 49 -12.71 7.35 -5.76
CA GLY A 49 -13.67 7.23 -4.66
C GLY A 49 -13.80 8.54 -3.87
N LEU A 50 -14.22 8.40 -2.62
CA LEU A 50 -14.39 9.53 -1.72
C LEU A 50 -13.26 9.56 -0.69
N ALA A 51 -12.69 10.75 -0.47
CA ALA A 51 -11.74 11.02 0.60
C ALA A 51 -12.33 12.00 1.62
N GLU A 52 -11.80 11.95 2.84
CA GLU A 52 -12.16 12.89 3.91
C GLU A 52 -10.92 13.44 4.62
N VAL A 53 -11.06 14.61 5.21
CA VAL A 53 -10.05 15.21 6.07
C VAL A 53 -10.17 14.57 7.46
N MET A 54 -9.08 13.91 7.90
CA MET A 54 -9.04 13.24 9.21
C MET A 54 -9.03 14.24 10.36
N ALA A 55 -9.70 13.90 11.45
CA ALA A 55 -9.51 14.57 12.73
C ALA A 55 -8.20 14.09 13.35
N VAL A 56 -7.33 15.02 13.75
CA VAL A 56 -6.10 14.70 14.49
C VAL A 56 -6.30 15.05 15.94
N PRO A 57 -6.11 14.10 16.88
CA PRO A 57 -6.22 14.37 18.30
C PRO A 57 -5.23 15.48 18.74
N ALA A 58 -5.66 16.36 19.62
CA ALA A 58 -4.82 17.48 20.11
C ALA A 58 -3.53 17.00 20.78
N LEU A 59 -3.55 15.85 21.45
CA LEU A 59 -2.39 15.22 22.11
C LEU A 59 -1.47 14.47 21.15
N GLY A 60 -1.81 14.44 19.84
CA GLY A 60 -1.11 13.63 18.87
C GLY A 60 -1.42 12.14 19.02
N GLY A 61 -0.51 11.31 18.56
CA GLY A 61 -0.62 9.86 18.60
C GLY A 61 0.41 9.22 17.67
N LEU A 62 0.31 7.92 17.53
CA LEU A 62 1.11 7.15 16.59
C LEU A 62 0.21 6.57 15.51
N THR A 63 0.72 6.58 14.30
CA THR A 63 0.10 5.91 13.16
C THR A 63 0.37 4.41 13.20
N ALA A 64 -0.31 3.64 12.37
CA ALA A 64 -0.16 2.19 12.34
C ALA A 64 1.27 1.71 12.02
N ASN A 65 2.07 2.53 11.33
CA ASN A 65 3.49 2.22 11.10
C ASN A 65 4.44 2.80 12.16
N GLY A 66 3.92 3.45 13.22
CA GLY A 66 4.72 4.00 14.32
C GLY A 66 5.23 5.43 14.10
N GLU A 67 4.84 6.12 13.03
CA GLU A 67 5.15 7.53 12.84
C GLU A 67 4.26 8.42 13.72
N ALA A 68 4.71 9.64 14.02
CA ALA A 68 3.89 10.59 14.75
C ALA A 68 2.70 11.06 13.90
N LEU A 69 1.49 10.96 14.45
CA LEU A 69 0.28 11.51 13.85
C LEU A 69 0.26 13.03 14.04
N THR A 70 0.36 13.77 12.96
CA THR A 70 0.42 15.23 12.99
C THR A 70 -0.56 15.87 12.00
N ALA A 71 -1.13 17.02 12.40
CA ALA A 71 -1.99 17.80 11.50
C ALA A 71 -1.21 18.49 10.35
N LYS A 72 0.10 18.67 10.53
CA LYS A 72 0.97 19.41 9.59
C LYS A 72 1.64 18.51 8.54
N GLY A 73 1.64 17.19 8.73
CA GLY A 73 2.25 16.24 7.80
C GLY A 73 1.47 16.15 6.47
N LEU A 74 2.16 15.81 5.39
CA LEU A 74 1.54 15.45 4.12
C LEU A 74 1.23 13.93 4.12
N THR A 75 0.33 13.54 5.03
CA THR A 75 0.04 12.14 5.30
C THR A 75 -1.39 11.76 4.96
N ALA A 76 -1.59 10.46 4.79
CA ALA A 76 -2.88 9.88 4.52
C ALA A 76 -3.03 8.52 5.22
N SER A 77 -4.27 8.07 5.37
CA SER A 77 -4.63 6.72 5.82
C SER A 77 -5.32 5.96 4.70
N HIS A 78 -4.96 4.69 4.55
CA HIS A 78 -5.56 3.77 3.59
C HIS A 78 -5.76 2.40 4.21
N ARG A 79 -6.87 1.72 3.83
CA ARG A 79 -7.26 0.46 4.50
C ARG A 79 -6.32 -0.70 4.19
N THR A 80 -5.81 -0.80 2.96
CA THR A 80 -5.19 -2.04 2.49
C THR A 80 -3.75 -1.89 1.97
N LEU A 81 -3.27 -0.68 1.67
CA LEU A 81 -1.90 -0.49 1.20
C LEU A 81 -0.87 -0.85 2.26
N GLN A 82 0.32 -1.24 1.81
CA GLN A 82 1.51 -1.32 2.65
C GLN A 82 1.85 0.04 3.27
N LEU A 83 2.44 0.06 4.44
CA LEU A 83 2.84 1.28 5.14
C LEU A 83 4.36 1.29 5.38
N PRO A 84 5.07 2.34 4.92
CA PRO A 84 4.53 3.46 4.17
C PRO A 84 4.30 3.13 2.69
N ALA A 85 3.37 3.87 2.08
CA ALA A 85 3.26 3.97 0.63
C ALA A 85 3.23 5.45 0.23
N ILE A 86 3.76 5.77 -0.94
CA ILE A 86 3.62 7.10 -1.53
C ILE A 86 2.55 7.02 -2.60
N ILE A 87 1.57 7.89 -2.52
CA ILE A 87 0.46 7.94 -3.46
C ILE A 87 0.34 9.34 -4.07
N ARG A 88 -0.04 9.40 -5.33
CA ARG A 88 -0.52 10.63 -5.96
C ARG A 88 -2.01 10.71 -5.75
N VAL A 89 -2.47 11.79 -5.15
CA VAL A 89 -3.89 12.07 -4.93
C VAL A 89 -4.30 13.27 -5.74
N THR A 90 -5.38 13.13 -6.50
CA THR A 90 -6.00 14.21 -7.29
C THR A 90 -7.41 14.44 -6.79
N ASN A 91 -7.70 15.65 -6.35
CA ASN A 91 -9.07 16.07 -6.08
C ASN A 91 -9.78 16.33 -7.43
N LEU A 92 -10.76 15.49 -7.76
CA LEU A 92 -11.48 15.54 -9.03
C LEU A 92 -12.40 16.75 -9.15
N GLU A 93 -12.82 17.32 -8.01
CA GLU A 93 -13.72 18.48 -7.99
C GLU A 93 -13.02 19.78 -8.42
N ASN A 94 -11.71 19.90 -8.16
CA ASN A 94 -10.95 21.12 -8.45
C ASN A 94 -9.67 20.92 -9.27
N GLY A 95 -9.26 19.68 -9.52
CA GLY A 95 -8.07 19.32 -10.30
C GLY A 95 -6.73 19.44 -9.57
N ARG A 96 -6.70 19.77 -8.26
CA ARG A 96 -5.45 19.82 -7.48
C ARG A 96 -4.92 18.43 -7.23
N SER A 97 -3.60 18.26 -7.41
CA SER A 97 -2.94 16.97 -7.20
C SER A 97 -1.64 17.14 -6.45
N MET A 98 -1.32 16.18 -5.57
CA MET A 98 -0.07 16.14 -4.82
C MET A 98 0.32 14.73 -4.43
N LEU A 99 1.55 14.54 -3.97
CA LEU A 99 2.02 13.30 -3.35
C LEU A 99 1.71 13.32 -1.86
N LEU A 100 1.23 12.19 -1.34
CA LEU A 100 0.99 11.96 0.08
C LEU A 100 1.66 10.67 0.53
N ARG A 101 2.08 10.64 1.80
CA ARG A 101 2.61 9.46 2.46
C ARG A 101 1.48 8.75 3.22
N VAL A 102 1.13 7.57 2.79
CA VAL A 102 0.21 6.70 3.53
C VAL A 102 1.01 6.03 4.63
N ASN A 103 0.73 6.36 5.88
CA ASN A 103 1.42 5.84 7.05
C ASN A 103 0.46 5.30 8.11
N ASP A 104 -0.85 5.36 7.84
CA ASP A 104 -1.86 4.92 8.80
C ASP A 104 -2.95 4.07 8.17
N ARG A 105 -3.71 3.36 9.01
CA ARG A 105 -4.89 2.59 8.65
C ARG A 105 -6.15 3.44 8.72
N GLY A 106 -7.06 3.24 7.81
CA GLY A 106 -8.31 3.98 7.72
C GLY A 106 -8.68 4.33 6.28
N PRO A 107 -9.68 5.16 6.09
CA PRO A 107 -10.56 5.79 7.10
C PRO A 107 -11.52 4.79 7.75
N GLU A 108 -12.04 5.15 8.94
CA GLU A 108 -12.98 4.32 9.67
C GLU A 108 -14.36 4.33 9.02
N LYS A 109 -14.79 5.50 8.51
CA LYS A 109 -16.08 5.67 7.87
C LYS A 109 -16.19 4.80 6.60
N PRO A 110 -17.22 3.96 6.48
CA PRO A 110 -17.49 3.21 5.26
C PRO A 110 -17.67 4.13 4.04
N GLY A 111 -17.31 3.63 2.85
CA GLY A 111 -17.44 4.40 1.61
C GLY A 111 -16.35 5.44 1.38
N ARG A 112 -15.41 5.58 2.28
CA ARG A 112 -14.20 6.41 2.09
C ARG A 112 -13.02 5.51 1.74
N ILE A 113 -12.30 5.85 0.67
CA ILE A 113 -11.10 5.13 0.27
C ILE A 113 -9.84 5.72 0.92
N LEU A 114 -9.88 7.01 1.25
CA LEU A 114 -8.72 7.75 1.75
C LEU A 114 -9.10 8.72 2.86
N GLY A 115 -8.32 8.74 3.93
CA GLY A 115 -8.29 9.82 4.89
C GLY A 115 -7.04 10.67 4.65
N VAL A 116 -7.14 11.99 4.65
CA VAL A 116 -6.00 12.89 4.48
C VAL A 116 -5.79 13.76 5.72
N SER A 117 -4.55 14.10 6.01
CA SER A 117 -4.24 15.02 7.11
C SER A 117 -4.87 16.40 6.86
N PRO A 118 -5.11 17.22 7.90
CA PRO A 118 -5.65 18.58 7.73
C PRO A 118 -4.83 19.45 6.78
N ARG A 119 -3.48 19.36 6.84
CA ARG A 119 -2.60 20.10 5.93
C ARG A 119 -2.77 19.66 4.48
N ALA A 120 -2.76 18.35 4.24
CA ALA A 120 -2.97 17.79 2.89
C ALA A 120 -4.36 18.15 2.36
N GLY A 121 -5.40 18.06 3.19
CA GLY A 121 -6.75 18.47 2.83
C GLY A 121 -6.83 19.93 2.41
N ALA A 122 -6.24 20.85 3.17
CA ALA A 122 -6.18 22.27 2.85
C ALA A 122 -5.49 22.52 1.50
N LEU A 123 -4.36 21.87 1.24
CA LEU A 123 -3.61 21.98 -0.01
C LEU A 123 -4.40 21.45 -1.22
N LEU A 124 -5.10 20.32 -1.03
CA LEU A 124 -5.98 19.73 -2.04
C LEU A 124 -7.31 20.49 -2.21
N GLY A 125 -7.58 21.50 -1.36
CA GLY A 125 -8.85 22.25 -1.39
C GLY A 125 -10.05 21.43 -0.92
N MET A 126 -9.83 20.51 0.03
CA MET A 126 -10.88 19.71 0.66
C MET A 126 -11.35 20.39 1.94
N ALA A 127 -12.66 20.49 2.13
CA ALA A 127 -13.25 21.04 3.35
C ALA A 127 -13.35 19.97 4.45
N PRO A 128 -12.97 20.29 5.72
CA PRO A 128 -13.21 19.39 6.84
C PRO A 128 -14.70 19.04 6.97
N GLY A 129 -14.99 17.79 7.32
CA GLY A 129 -16.36 17.29 7.49
C GLY A 129 -17.12 17.02 6.19
N ARG A 130 -16.57 17.36 5.03
CA ARG A 130 -17.13 17.06 3.73
C ARG A 130 -16.24 16.06 2.98
N ALA A 131 -16.85 15.03 2.40
CA ALA A 131 -16.12 14.14 1.51
C ALA A 131 -15.90 14.81 0.14
N ALA A 132 -14.73 14.59 -0.43
CA ALA A 132 -14.38 15.05 -1.76
C ALA A 132 -14.14 13.86 -2.69
N GLN A 133 -14.45 14.03 -3.97
CA GLN A 133 -14.15 13.04 -5.00
C GLN A 133 -12.65 13.06 -5.31
N VAL A 134 -12.01 11.92 -5.22
CA VAL A 134 -10.56 11.81 -5.50
C VAL A 134 -10.25 10.65 -6.42
N ALA A 135 -9.16 10.80 -7.15
CA ALA A 135 -8.42 9.69 -7.75
C ALA A 135 -7.11 9.53 -6.99
N LEU A 136 -6.72 8.32 -6.70
CA LEU A 136 -5.42 7.99 -6.15
C LEU A 136 -4.70 6.97 -7.02
N ALA A 137 -3.38 7.06 -7.07
CA ALA A 137 -2.51 6.08 -7.71
C ALA A 137 -1.23 5.94 -6.88
N VAL A 138 -0.78 4.71 -6.69
CA VAL A 138 0.49 4.45 -5.99
C VAL A 138 1.66 4.86 -6.87
N ASP A 139 2.56 5.65 -6.30
CA ASP A 139 3.88 5.92 -6.88
C ASP A 139 4.81 4.77 -6.45
N ALA A 140 4.98 3.81 -7.34
CA ALA A 140 5.66 2.55 -7.03
C ALA A 140 7.15 2.75 -6.69
N GLU A 141 7.83 3.68 -7.37
CA GLU A 141 9.25 3.94 -7.15
C GLU A 141 9.47 4.58 -5.78
N ASN A 142 8.76 5.66 -5.52
CA ASN A 142 8.85 6.37 -4.24
C ASN A 142 8.35 5.51 -3.07
N SER A 143 7.37 4.65 -3.28
CA SER A 143 6.87 3.73 -2.23
C SER A 143 7.93 2.69 -1.86
N ARG A 144 8.64 2.11 -2.83
CA ARG A 144 9.73 1.17 -2.55
C ARG A 144 10.88 1.87 -1.83
N ALA A 145 11.29 3.04 -2.29
CA ALA A 145 12.32 3.83 -1.63
C ALA A 145 11.96 4.19 -0.17
N ALA A 146 10.68 4.52 0.09
CA ALA A 146 10.20 4.80 1.44
C ALA A 146 10.18 3.54 2.33
N ALA A 147 9.89 2.37 1.79
CA ALA A 147 9.94 1.09 2.50
C ALA A 147 11.39 0.69 2.81
N GLU A 148 12.31 0.77 1.84
CA GLU A 148 13.74 0.46 2.00
C GLU A 148 14.39 1.34 3.09
N GLY A 149 14.02 2.62 3.16
CA GLY A 149 14.51 3.54 4.21
C GLY A 149 14.10 3.15 5.63
N LEU A 150 13.05 2.35 5.81
CA LEU A 150 12.59 1.87 7.12
C LEU A 150 13.04 0.44 7.44
N THR A 151 13.27 -0.37 6.44
CA THR A 151 13.74 -1.73 6.65
C THR A 151 15.20 -1.79 7.04
N GLY A 152 15.98 -0.69 6.88
CA GLY A 152 17.31 -0.39 7.44
C GLY A 152 18.36 -1.50 7.54
N GLN A 153 17.95 -2.70 7.25
CA GLN A 153 18.74 -3.90 7.03
C GLN A 153 18.40 -4.38 5.63
N ALA A 154 19.37 -4.25 4.72
CA ALA A 154 19.37 -5.14 3.57
C ALA A 154 19.05 -6.53 4.13
N PRO A 155 18.09 -7.28 3.57
CA PRO A 155 17.89 -8.66 3.98
C PRO A 155 19.28 -9.30 3.98
N PRO A 156 19.65 -10.06 5.04
CA PRO A 156 20.97 -10.68 5.07
C PRO A 156 21.15 -11.34 3.71
N PRO A 157 22.27 -11.11 3.02
CA PRO A 157 22.48 -11.71 1.72
C PRO A 157 22.10 -13.17 1.90
N ILE A 158 21.15 -13.65 1.10
CA ILE A 158 20.80 -15.07 1.13
C ILE A 158 22.13 -15.73 0.84
N ALA A 159 22.79 -16.24 1.87
CA ALA A 159 23.98 -17.03 1.72
C ALA A 159 23.51 -18.26 0.96
N ILE A 160 23.51 -18.17 -0.36
CA ILE A 160 23.44 -19.33 -1.23
C ILE A 160 24.72 -20.05 -0.89
N ALA A 161 24.66 -20.97 0.07
CA ALA A 161 25.71 -21.92 0.29
C ALA A 161 25.84 -22.62 -1.06
N ALA A 162 26.82 -22.19 -1.85
CA ALA A 162 27.15 -22.89 -3.06
C ALA A 162 27.43 -24.33 -2.59
N ALA A 163 26.56 -25.25 -3.01
CA ALA A 163 26.75 -26.66 -2.70
C ALA A 163 28.22 -26.98 -3.06
N PRO A 164 28.98 -27.62 -2.16
CA PRO A 164 30.37 -27.98 -2.46
C PRO A 164 30.33 -28.70 -3.80
N ARG A 165 31.05 -28.17 -4.78
CA ARG A 165 31.21 -28.86 -6.06
C ARG A 165 31.88 -30.17 -5.72
N ALA A 166 31.06 -31.23 -5.65
CA ALA A 166 31.62 -32.59 -5.56
C ALA A 166 32.56 -32.73 -6.74
N ALA A 167 33.80 -33.09 -6.45
CA ALA A 167 34.76 -33.40 -7.49
C ALA A 167 34.12 -34.49 -8.35
N VAL A 168 33.83 -34.18 -9.60
CA VAL A 168 33.35 -35.17 -10.55
C VAL A 168 34.55 -36.13 -10.73
N MET A 169 34.48 -37.29 -10.09
CA MET A 169 35.39 -38.38 -10.40
C MET A 169 35.08 -38.77 -11.84
N ARG A 170 36.01 -38.44 -12.74
CA ARG A 170 35.98 -38.97 -14.09
C ARG A 170 36.44 -40.41 -13.98
N GLU A 171 35.54 -41.32 -14.21
CA GLU A 171 35.88 -42.74 -14.42
C GLU A 171 36.26 -42.85 -15.88
N ASP A 172 37.53 -43.14 -16.14
CA ASP A 172 38.03 -43.41 -17.48
C ASP A 172 37.46 -44.76 -17.92
N LEU A 173 36.41 -44.70 -18.71
CA LEU A 173 35.87 -45.91 -19.36
C LEU A 173 36.87 -46.37 -20.43
N ALA A 174 37.23 -47.65 -20.37
CA ALA A 174 38.07 -48.26 -21.37
C ALA A 174 37.49 -48.08 -22.80
N PRO A 175 38.32 -47.68 -23.80
CA PRO A 175 37.81 -47.43 -25.14
C PRO A 175 37.26 -48.71 -25.76
N LEU A 176 36.12 -48.55 -26.43
CA LEU A 176 35.51 -49.66 -27.16
C LEU A 176 36.40 -50.13 -28.29
N PRO A 177 36.57 -51.46 -28.50
CA PRO A 177 37.44 -52.01 -29.57
C PRO A 177 36.96 -51.51 -30.95
N GLY A 178 37.87 -50.77 -31.64
CA GLY A 178 37.59 -50.25 -32.98
C GLY A 178 37.45 -48.76 -33.14
N THR A 179 37.53 -47.97 -32.08
CA THR A 179 37.48 -46.49 -32.13
C THR A 179 38.88 -45.90 -32.18
N ARG A 180 39.16 -45.04 -33.18
CA ARG A 180 40.38 -44.23 -33.25
C ARG A 180 40.19 -43.01 -32.34
N GLU A 181 41.13 -42.77 -31.44
CA GLU A 181 41.18 -41.53 -30.66
C GLU A 181 41.36 -40.32 -31.58
N ALA A 182 40.41 -39.39 -31.53
CA ALA A 182 40.59 -38.09 -32.14
C ALA A 182 41.46 -37.23 -31.20
N PRO A 183 42.39 -36.41 -31.71
CA PRO A 183 43.22 -35.56 -30.85
C PRO A 183 42.35 -34.60 -30.07
N LEU A 184 42.48 -34.61 -28.75
CA LEU A 184 41.84 -33.66 -27.83
C LEU A 184 42.31 -32.27 -28.21
N ARG A 185 41.35 -31.45 -28.70
CA ARG A 185 41.59 -30.03 -28.89
C ARG A 185 41.73 -29.40 -27.50
N GLU A 186 42.92 -28.90 -27.22
CA GLU A 186 43.20 -28.16 -25.99
C GLU A 186 42.24 -26.99 -25.88
N VAL A 187 41.27 -27.07 -24.94
CA VAL A 187 40.33 -25.98 -24.66
C VAL A 187 41.11 -24.96 -23.85
N GLN A 188 41.48 -23.85 -24.47
CA GLN A 188 42.03 -22.71 -23.76
C GLN A 188 41.08 -22.33 -22.62
N PRO A 189 41.55 -22.10 -21.38
CA PRO A 189 40.72 -21.63 -20.31
C PRO A 189 40.15 -20.27 -20.71
N LEU A 190 38.81 -20.15 -20.69
CA LEU A 190 38.15 -18.88 -20.82
C LEU A 190 38.73 -17.90 -19.79
N PRO A 191 39.05 -16.66 -20.20
CA PRO A 191 39.51 -15.64 -19.25
C PRO A 191 38.52 -15.54 -18.10
N THR A 192 39.03 -15.68 -16.89
CA THR A 192 38.27 -15.46 -15.65
C THR A 192 37.56 -14.13 -15.80
N ALA A 193 36.23 -14.14 -15.72
CA ALA A 193 35.43 -12.94 -15.77
C ALA A 193 36.01 -11.93 -14.78
N ALA A 194 36.51 -10.83 -15.32
CA ALA A 194 36.94 -9.69 -14.51
C ALA A 194 35.80 -9.39 -13.54
N ALA A 195 36.14 -9.22 -12.27
CA ALA A 195 35.22 -8.87 -11.24
C ALA A 195 34.33 -7.74 -11.78
N VAL A 196 33.05 -8.04 -11.94
CA VAL A 196 32.04 -7.02 -12.24
C VAL A 196 32.13 -6.05 -11.08
N GLN A 197 32.74 -4.89 -11.31
CA GLN A 197 32.64 -3.79 -10.37
C GLN A 197 31.15 -3.52 -10.23
N GLU A 198 30.62 -3.90 -9.10
CA GLU A 198 29.27 -3.52 -8.67
C GLU A 198 29.26 -2.00 -8.66
N VAL A 199 28.71 -1.41 -9.73
CA VAL A 199 28.41 0.00 -9.75
C VAL A 199 27.41 0.19 -8.62
N ALA A 200 27.88 0.70 -7.49
CA ALA A 200 27.03 1.04 -6.36
C ALA A 200 25.90 1.91 -6.91
N ALA A 201 24.68 1.36 -6.90
CA ALA A 201 23.49 2.13 -7.23
C ALA A 201 23.54 3.39 -6.35
N PRO A 202 23.24 4.57 -6.89
CA PRO A 202 23.24 5.79 -6.09
C PRO A 202 22.38 5.56 -4.87
N ALA A 203 22.94 5.85 -3.69
CA ALA A 203 22.25 5.70 -2.42
C ALA A 203 20.90 6.44 -2.54
N ARG A 204 19.80 5.70 -2.65
CA ARG A 204 18.47 6.27 -2.70
C ARG A 204 18.22 6.88 -1.33
N THR A 205 18.20 8.20 -1.26
CA THR A 205 17.89 8.93 -0.04
C THR A 205 16.47 8.53 0.38
N ALA A 206 16.32 7.98 1.57
CA ALA A 206 15.01 7.65 2.12
C ALA A 206 14.12 8.91 2.07
N ILE A 207 12.98 8.82 1.39
CA ILE A 207 12.04 9.94 1.30
C ILE A 207 11.36 10.08 2.67
N THR A 208 11.99 10.89 3.53
CA THR A 208 11.47 11.17 4.87
C THR A 208 10.47 12.34 4.84
N ALA A 209 10.63 13.27 3.91
CA ALA A 209 9.72 14.41 3.73
C ALA A 209 9.34 14.55 2.26
N LEU A 210 8.04 14.65 2.00
CA LEU A 210 7.51 14.95 0.67
C LEU A 210 7.50 16.46 0.43
N PRO A 211 7.77 16.93 -0.80
CA PRO A 211 7.64 18.33 -1.13
C PRO A 211 6.16 18.75 -1.08
N GLU A 212 5.88 19.94 -0.58
CA GLU A 212 4.54 20.56 -0.62
C GLU A 212 4.18 21.05 -2.05
N ALA A 213 4.48 20.25 -3.05
CA ALA A 213 4.22 20.59 -4.45
C ALA A 213 2.79 20.18 -4.82
N VAL A 214 1.95 21.19 -5.04
CA VAL A 214 0.59 21.00 -5.58
C VAL A 214 0.62 21.34 -7.07
N THR A 215 0.15 20.41 -7.88
CA THR A 215 -0.08 20.65 -9.31
C THR A 215 -1.55 20.94 -9.57
N GLN A 216 -1.83 21.84 -10.51
CA GLN A 216 -3.20 22.17 -10.89
C GLN A 216 -3.51 21.54 -12.25
N GLY A 217 -4.47 20.62 -12.25
CA GLY A 217 -5.03 20.04 -13.46
C GLY A 217 -6.45 20.55 -13.75
N VAL A 218 -7.08 19.96 -14.76
CA VAL A 218 -8.48 20.23 -15.10
C VAL A 218 -9.39 19.46 -14.15
N PRO A 219 -10.41 20.08 -13.52
CA PRO A 219 -11.42 19.37 -12.75
C PRO A 219 -12.14 18.33 -13.60
N ARG A 220 -12.36 17.15 -13.04
CA ARG A 220 -13.05 16.03 -13.69
C ARG A 220 -13.95 15.31 -12.68
N PRO A 221 -14.95 16.01 -12.10
CA PRO A 221 -15.89 15.36 -11.18
C PRO A 221 -16.65 14.27 -11.94
N GLY A 222 -16.77 13.12 -11.32
CA GLY A 222 -17.51 11.99 -11.85
C GLY A 222 -18.84 11.79 -11.16
N ARG A 223 -19.57 10.77 -11.55
CA ARG A 223 -20.81 10.33 -10.92
C ARG A 223 -20.53 9.29 -9.85
N LEU A 224 -21.29 9.33 -8.77
CA LEU A 224 -21.16 8.42 -7.65
C LEU A 224 -21.94 7.13 -7.89
N PHE A 225 -21.28 5.99 -7.66
CA PHE A 225 -21.91 4.67 -7.70
C PHE A 225 -21.53 3.89 -6.44
N VAL A 226 -22.38 2.97 -6.03
CA VAL A 226 -22.03 1.93 -5.07
C VAL A 226 -21.70 0.67 -5.85
N ASP A 227 -20.44 0.28 -5.83
CA ASP A 227 -19.94 -0.97 -6.41
C ASP A 227 -20.14 -2.11 -5.39
N ALA A 228 -21.00 -3.05 -5.74
CA ALA A 228 -21.32 -4.21 -4.91
C ALA A 228 -20.46 -5.44 -5.25
N GLY A 229 -19.48 -5.27 -6.16
CA GLY A 229 -18.51 -6.28 -6.50
C GLY A 229 -18.50 -6.70 -7.97
N GLN A 230 -17.45 -7.45 -8.30
CA GLN A 230 -17.21 -7.99 -9.64
C GLN A 230 -17.23 -9.51 -9.60
N PHE A 231 -17.88 -10.14 -10.58
CA PHE A 231 -18.10 -11.58 -10.62
C PHE A 231 -17.69 -12.13 -11.99
N PHE A 232 -17.04 -13.28 -12.01
CA PHE A 232 -16.68 -13.97 -13.25
C PHE A 232 -17.85 -14.79 -13.82
N ARG A 233 -18.92 -14.97 -13.05
CA ARG A 233 -20.12 -15.71 -13.44
C ARG A 233 -21.34 -14.82 -13.32
N ARG A 234 -22.15 -14.79 -14.37
CA ARG A 234 -23.38 -13.99 -14.46
C ARG A 234 -24.41 -14.36 -13.39
N ASP A 235 -24.60 -15.67 -13.15
CA ASP A 235 -25.52 -16.17 -12.12
C ASP A 235 -25.14 -15.70 -10.70
N SER A 236 -23.86 -15.53 -10.43
CA SER A 236 -23.37 -14.98 -9.15
C SER A 236 -23.69 -13.48 -9.02
N ALA A 237 -23.51 -12.72 -10.10
CA ALA A 237 -23.90 -11.31 -10.14
C ALA A 237 -25.42 -11.13 -9.97
N GLU A 238 -26.22 -11.96 -10.63
CA GLU A 238 -27.69 -11.95 -10.55
C GLU A 238 -28.19 -12.23 -9.12
N ARG A 239 -27.58 -13.20 -8.42
CA ARG A 239 -27.92 -13.48 -7.01
C ARG A 239 -27.62 -12.29 -6.08
N VAL A 240 -26.55 -11.56 -6.33
CA VAL A 240 -26.23 -10.36 -5.54
C VAL A 240 -27.17 -9.22 -5.92
N ALA A 241 -27.38 -8.97 -7.20
CA ALA A 241 -28.26 -7.93 -7.69
C ALA A 241 -29.71 -8.11 -7.20
N ALA A 242 -30.21 -9.33 -7.09
CA ALA A 242 -31.55 -9.64 -6.60
C ALA A 242 -31.79 -9.21 -5.13
N ARG A 243 -30.69 -9.06 -4.33
CA ARG A 243 -30.77 -8.58 -2.95
C ARG A 243 -30.72 -7.06 -2.84
N LEU A 244 -30.39 -6.37 -3.94
CA LEU A 244 -30.09 -4.95 -3.97
C LEU A 244 -31.07 -4.23 -4.90
N PRO A 245 -32.17 -3.65 -4.38
CA PRO A 245 -33.13 -2.94 -5.21
C PRO A 245 -32.46 -1.80 -5.99
N GLY A 246 -32.65 -1.77 -7.31
CA GLY A 246 -32.06 -0.78 -8.19
C GLY A 246 -30.62 -1.10 -8.66
N ALA A 247 -30.06 -2.25 -8.27
CA ALA A 247 -28.76 -2.69 -8.79
C ALA A 247 -28.83 -3.00 -10.28
N ARG A 248 -27.74 -2.66 -10.97
CA ARG A 248 -27.52 -2.98 -12.39
C ARG A 248 -26.30 -3.86 -12.54
N ILE A 249 -26.40 -4.78 -13.48
CA ILE A 249 -25.28 -5.65 -13.85
C ILE A 249 -24.68 -5.12 -15.14
N ASN A 250 -23.43 -4.70 -15.07
CA ASN A 250 -22.66 -4.25 -16.22
C ASN A 250 -21.65 -5.34 -16.61
N GLN A 251 -21.72 -5.84 -17.83
CA GLN A 251 -20.75 -6.79 -18.35
C GLN A 251 -19.58 -6.04 -18.97
N GLN A 252 -18.36 -6.40 -18.55
CA GLN A 252 -17.10 -5.94 -19.12
C GLN A 252 -16.38 -7.13 -19.76
N GLY A 253 -15.87 -6.94 -20.98
CA GLY A 253 -15.26 -8.03 -21.74
C GLY A 253 -16.27 -9.00 -22.34
N SER A 254 -15.76 -10.03 -23.00
CA SER A 254 -16.57 -11.04 -23.68
C SER A 254 -15.98 -12.45 -23.52
N GLY A 255 -16.80 -13.47 -23.74
CA GLY A 255 -16.37 -14.86 -23.65
C GLY A 255 -15.84 -15.24 -22.26
N ARG A 256 -14.68 -15.91 -22.21
CA ARG A 256 -14.07 -16.39 -20.95
C ARG A 256 -13.50 -15.28 -20.07
N SER A 257 -13.27 -14.09 -20.60
CA SER A 257 -12.79 -12.90 -19.88
C SER A 257 -13.92 -11.95 -19.44
N ALA A 258 -15.18 -12.35 -19.60
CA ALA A 258 -16.32 -11.55 -19.17
C ALA A 258 -16.34 -11.40 -17.65
N VAL A 259 -16.45 -10.15 -17.18
CA VAL A 259 -16.62 -9.80 -15.78
C VAL A 259 -17.96 -9.08 -15.63
N PHE A 260 -18.74 -9.50 -14.65
CA PHE A 260 -20.06 -8.95 -14.35
C PHE A 260 -19.97 -8.10 -13.11
N ARG A 261 -20.09 -6.80 -13.26
CA ARG A 261 -20.05 -5.84 -12.15
C ARG A 261 -21.46 -5.48 -11.73
N VAL A 262 -21.73 -5.58 -10.43
CA VAL A 262 -22.99 -5.17 -9.81
C VAL A 262 -22.80 -3.79 -9.19
N ALA A 263 -23.59 -2.80 -9.63
CA ALA A 263 -23.48 -1.43 -9.16
C ALA A 263 -24.87 -0.79 -9.00
N LEU A 264 -24.99 0.13 -8.04
CA LEU A 264 -26.15 0.98 -7.82
C LEU A 264 -25.79 2.43 -8.16
N GLY A 265 -26.73 3.19 -8.66
CA GLY A 265 -26.54 4.60 -9.03
C GLY A 265 -26.85 4.89 -10.50
N PRO A 266 -26.45 6.07 -11.03
CA PRO A 266 -25.66 7.09 -10.33
C PRO A 266 -26.45 7.81 -9.23
N PHE A 267 -25.72 8.27 -8.18
CA PHE A 267 -26.27 9.08 -7.11
C PHE A 267 -25.94 10.55 -7.35
N ALA A 268 -26.87 11.43 -7.01
CA ALA A 268 -26.71 12.87 -7.20
C ALA A 268 -25.74 13.50 -6.20
N ASP A 269 -25.66 12.92 -4.99
CA ASP A 269 -24.86 13.43 -3.90
C ASP A 269 -24.23 12.30 -3.05
N VAL A 270 -23.32 12.70 -2.17
CA VAL A 270 -22.61 11.80 -1.26
C VAL A 270 -23.56 11.16 -0.25
N ALA A 271 -24.60 11.91 0.23
CA ALA A 271 -25.53 11.40 1.24
C ALA A 271 -26.38 10.24 0.68
N GLY A 272 -26.84 10.37 -0.55
CA GLY A 272 -27.56 9.30 -1.25
C GLY A 272 -26.68 8.05 -1.49
N ALA A 273 -25.42 8.25 -1.87
CA ALA A 273 -24.46 7.17 -2.05
C ALA A 273 -24.13 6.49 -0.70
N ASP A 274 -23.93 7.24 0.38
CA ASP A 274 -23.68 6.69 1.72
C ASP A 274 -24.88 5.83 2.19
N LEU A 275 -26.11 6.32 2.06
CA LEU A 275 -27.32 5.58 2.43
C LEU A 275 -27.46 4.29 1.61
N ALA A 276 -27.18 4.34 0.31
CA ALA A 276 -27.20 3.15 -0.55
C ALA A 276 -26.12 2.15 -0.16
N LEU A 277 -24.91 2.62 0.20
CA LEU A 277 -23.84 1.78 0.70
C LEU A 277 -24.23 1.08 2.01
N GLU A 278 -24.78 1.81 2.98
CA GLU A 278 -25.24 1.24 4.25
C GLU A 278 -26.26 0.11 4.03
N ARG A 279 -27.24 0.32 3.16
CA ARG A 279 -28.23 -0.72 2.79
C ARG A 279 -27.58 -1.92 2.12
N THR A 280 -26.61 -1.68 1.25
CA THR A 280 -25.84 -2.75 0.56
C THR A 280 -25.03 -3.58 1.55
N LEU A 281 -24.36 -2.93 2.49
CA LEU A 281 -23.60 -3.62 3.57
C LEU A 281 -24.55 -4.41 4.48
N ALA A 282 -25.70 -3.83 4.84
CA ALA A 282 -26.72 -4.50 5.66
C ALA A 282 -27.32 -5.73 4.97
N SER A 283 -27.37 -5.78 3.63
CA SER A 283 -27.81 -6.96 2.87
C SER A 283 -26.78 -8.09 2.79
N GLY A 284 -25.62 -7.93 3.48
CA GLY A 284 -24.55 -8.93 3.54
C GLY A 284 -23.50 -8.84 2.44
N VAL A 285 -23.49 -7.76 1.65
CA VAL A 285 -22.44 -7.49 0.64
C VAL A 285 -21.31 -6.70 1.29
N SER A 286 -20.43 -7.38 2.03
CA SER A 286 -19.39 -6.75 2.86
C SER A 286 -18.28 -6.03 2.08
N GLY A 287 -18.13 -6.31 0.78
CA GLY A 287 -17.11 -5.70 -0.09
C GLY A 287 -17.59 -4.45 -0.82
N ALA A 288 -18.81 -3.99 -0.57
CA ALA A 288 -19.37 -2.83 -1.25
C ALA A 288 -18.61 -1.54 -0.92
N ARG A 289 -18.44 -0.67 -1.92
CA ARG A 289 -17.70 0.61 -1.81
C ARG A 289 -18.29 1.67 -2.71
N ILE A 290 -18.06 2.94 -2.36
CA ILE A 290 -18.41 4.06 -3.25
C ILE A 290 -17.25 4.30 -4.20
N ILE A 291 -17.57 4.44 -5.48
CA ILE A 291 -16.64 4.76 -6.55
C ILE A 291 -17.11 5.97 -7.33
N VAL A 292 -16.19 6.62 -8.03
CA VAL A 292 -16.43 7.79 -8.89
C VAL A 292 -16.14 7.39 -10.34
N GLU A 293 -17.11 7.59 -11.25
CA GLU A 293 -16.98 7.32 -12.70
C GLU A 293 -17.37 8.51 -13.55
#